data_d1016ca7d5ce2f8525ee5bed484fa784
#
_entry.id   d1016ca7d5ce2f8525ee5bed484fa784
#
_cell.length_a   1.000
_cell.length_b   1.000
_cell.length_c   1.000
_cell.angle_alpha   90.00
_cell.angle_beta   90.00
_cell.angle_gamma   90.00
#
_symmetry.space_group_name_H-M   'P 1'
#
loop_
_entity.id
_entity.type
_entity.pdbx_description
1 polymer ?
#
loop_
_entity_poly.entity_id
_entity_poly.type
_entity_poly.pdbx_seq_one_letter_code
_entity_poly.pdbx_strand_id
1 'polypeptide(L)'
;MSIGSTVAPSPFRGRTLEVLLGDVREGHRLTREEAAALFKVKGRDVWRVAGAADEQRERLVGDEVTYVRNQNINVTNLCINSCGFCGF
;
A
#
# COMPACT_ATOMS: atom_id res chain seq x y z
N MET A 1 -5.97 25.85 22.94
CA MET A 1 -7.04 25.00 23.22
C MET A 1 -6.65 23.54 23.14
N SER A 2 -6.82 22.85 24.13
CA SER A 2 -6.35 21.50 24.15
C SER A 2 -7.49 20.51 24.15
N ILE A 3 -7.68 19.87 23.03
CA ILE A 3 -8.57 18.74 22.94
C ILE A 3 -7.78 17.47 22.72
N GLY A 4 -6.46 17.56 22.86
CA GLY A 4 -5.59 16.44 22.60
C GLY A 4 -5.81 15.27 23.53
N SER A 5 -6.29 15.54 24.74
CA SER A 5 -6.52 14.48 25.72
C SER A 5 -7.60 13.49 25.28
N THR A 6 -8.45 13.86 24.33
CA THR A 6 -9.51 13.00 23.84
C THR A 6 -9.15 12.33 22.52
N VAL A 7 -7.98 12.65 21.97
CA VAL A 7 -7.55 12.09 20.71
C VAL A 7 -7.02 10.68 20.94
N ALA A 8 -7.47 9.73 20.12
CA ALA A 8 -6.97 8.38 20.19
C ALA A 8 -5.48 8.34 19.90
N PRO A 9 -4.74 7.37 20.47
CA PRO A 9 -3.32 7.21 20.16
C PRO A 9 -3.11 7.05 18.67
N SER A 10 -2.02 7.63 18.18
CA SER A 10 -1.67 7.51 16.78
C SER A 10 -1.41 6.05 16.41
N PRO A 11 -2.00 5.53 15.32
CA PRO A 11 -1.70 4.19 14.88
C PRO A 11 -0.26 4.04 14.40
N PHE A 12 0.48 5.13 14.30
CA PHE A 12 1.86 5.15 13.83
C PHE A 12 2.86 5.22 14.98
N ARG A 13 2.49 4.73 16.15
CA ARG A 13 3.37 4.67 17.34
C ARG A 13 3.89 6.05 17.75
N GLY A 14 2.97 7.01 17.87
CA GLY A 14 3.33 8.36 18.27
C GLY A 14 3.89 9.21 17.15
N ARG A 15 4.02 8.67 15.95
CA ARG A 15 4.41 9.44 14.78
C ARG A 15 3.18 9.97 14.08
N THR A 16 3.32 11.11 13.43
CA THR A 16 2.30 11.54 12.47
C THR A 16 2.51 10.80 11.16
N LEU A 17 1.49 10.79 10.33
CA LEU A 17 1.60 10.19 9.01
C LEU A 17 2.74 10.83 8.22
N GLU A 18 2.88 12.14 8.29
CA GLU A 18 3.93 12.84 7.54
C GLU A 18 5.32 12.46 7.99
N VAL A 19 5.51 12.26 9.28
CA VAL A 19 6.80 11.82 9.81
C VAL A 19 7.11 10.42 9.31
N LEU A 20 6.15 9.53 9.36
CA LEU A 20 6.34 8.17 8.85
C LEU A 20 6.69 8.15 7.36
N LEU A 21 5.97 8.91 6.56
CA LEU A 21 6.25 8.98 5.12
C LEU A 21 7.61 9.61 4.85
N GLY A 22 8.01 10.58 5.64
CA GLY A 22 9.36 11.15 5.55
C GLY A 22 10.43 10.13 5.85
N ASP A 23 10.23 9.32 6.88
CA ASP A 23 11.17 8.26 7.23
C ASP A 23 11.28 7.22 6.11
N VAL A 24 10.17 6.88 5.48
CA VAL A 24 10.17 5.95 4.34
C VAL A 24 10.98 6.51 3.17
N ARG A 25 10.88 7.80 2.92
CA ARG A 25 11.69 8.45 1.88
C ARG A 25 13.18 8.33 2.16
N GLU A 26 13.55 8.26 3.42
CA GLU A 26 14.95 8.11 3.84
C GLU A 26 15.39 6.66 3.95
N GLY A 27 14.56 5.73 3.58
CA GLY A 27 14.91 4.32 3.55
C GLY A 27 14.36 3.47 4.67
N HIS A 28 13.50 4.04 5.52
CA HIS A 28 12.86 3.26 6.58
C HIS A 28 11.98 2.18 5.98
N ARG A 29 12.12 0.97 6.47
CA ARG A 29 11.23 -0.12 6.10
C ARG A 29 10.04 -0.14 7.03
N LEU A 30 8.85 -0.22 6.47
CA LEU A 30 7.63 -0.26 7.27
C LEU A 30 7.58 -1.52 8.10
N THR A 31 7.19 -1.37 9.37
CA THR A 31 6.84 -2.51 10.18
C THR A 31 5.45 -2.99 9.78
N ARG A 32 5.09 -4.19 10.24
CA ARG A 32 3.77 -4.75 9.98
C ARG A 32 2.66 -3.85 10.49
N GLU A 33 2.84 -3.31 11.70
CA GLU A 33 1.86 -2.43 12.32
C GLU A 33 1.74 -1.11 11.56
N GLU A 34 2.85 -0.57 11.11
CA GLU A 34 2.84 0.66 10.32
C GLU A 34 2.14 0.45 8.99
N ALA A 35 2.42 -0.65 8.32
CA ALA A 35 1.76 -0.99 7.05
C ALA A 35 0.25 -1.15 7.26
N ALA A 36 -0.15 -1.87 8.31
CA ALA A 36 -1.57 -2.04 8.62
C ALA A 36 -2.25 -0.70 8.89
N ALA A 37 -1.56 0.22 9.56
CA ALA A 37 -2.11 1.54 9.85
C ALA A 37 -2.31 2.35 8.57
N LEU A 38 -1.43 2.20 7.58
CA LEU A 38 -1.58 2.90 6.30
C LEU A 38 -2.84 2.49 5.55
N PHE A 39 -3.31 1.27 5.72
CA PHE A 39 -4.57 0.84 5.11
C PHE A 39 -5.79 1.53 5.71
N LYS A 40 -5.65 2.15 6.86
CA LYS A 40 -6.76 2.78 7.55
C LYS A 40 -6.85 4.28 7.33
N VAL A 41 -5.93 4.87 6.57
CA VAL A 41 -5.98 6.30 6.29
C VAL A 41 -7.19 6.63 5.43
N LYS A 42 -7.69 7.85 5.60
CA LYS A 42 -8.88 8.32 4.89
C LYS A 42 -8.70 9.76 4.43
N GLY A 43 -9.53 10.17 3.50
CA GLY A 43 -9.54 11.54 3.03
C GLY A 43 -8.24 11.92 2.34
N ARG A 44 -7.72 13.07 2.69
CA ARG A 44 -6.50 13.59 2.06
C ARG A 44 -5.27 12.75 2.33
N ASP A 45 -5.27 11.99 3.41
CA ASP A 45 -4.14 11.15 3.75
C ASP A 45 -3.93 10.03 2.74
N VAL A 46 -4.99 9.60 2.07
CA VAL A 46 -4.87 8.62 1.00
C VAL A 46 -3.96 9.15 -0.11
N TRP A 47 -4.13 10.42 -0.46
CA TRP A 47 -3.31 11.04 -1.49
C TRP A 47 -1.87 11.24 -1.04
N ARG A 48 -1.65 11.50 0.24
CA ARG A 48 -0.30 11.61 0.80
C ARG A 48 0.43 10.28 0.72
N VAL A 49 -0.25 9.20 1.06
CA VAL A 49 0.32 7.85 0.95
C VAL A 49 0.61 7.51 -0.50
N ALA A 50 -0.34 7.80 -1.39
CA ALA A 50 -0.17 7.55 -2.83
C ALA A 50 1.01 8.34 -3.38
N GLY A 51 1.16 9.60 -2.99
CA GLY A 51 2.28 10.42 -3.42
C GLY A 51 3.62 9.88 -2.96
N ALA A 52 3.69 9.43 -1.70
CA ALA A 52 4.91 8.84 -1.17
C ALA A 52 5.25 7.54 -1.90
N ALA A 53 4.25 6.72 -2.21
CA ALA A 53 4.45 5.49 -2.98
C ALA A 53 4.96 5.81 -4.38
N ASP A 54 4.42 6.84 -5.01
CA ASP A 54 4.87 7.25 -6.34
C ASP A 54 6.32 7.74 -6.32
N GLU A 55 6.71 8.47 -5.29
CA GLU A 55 8.11 8.88 -5.13
C GLU A 55 9.05 7.69 -5.00
N GLN A 56 8.62 6.65 -4.27
CA GLN A 56 9.40 5.43 -4.14
C GLN A 56 9.53 4.72 -5.48
N ARG A 57 8.42 4.63 -6.23
CA ARG A 57 8.46 4.05 -7.56
C ARG A 57 9.47 4.78 -8.44
N GLU A 58 9.42 6.10 -8.46
CA GLU A 58 10.32 6.90 -9.29
C GLU A 58 11.77 6.68 -8.90
N ARG A 59 12.05 6.61 -7.60
CA ARG A 59 13.42 6.40 -7.12
C ARG A 59 13.95 5.04 -7.51
N LEU A 60 13.10 4.01 -7.47
CA LEU A 60 13.55 2.63 -7.68
C LEU A 60 13.61 2.24 -9.16
N VAL A 61 12.67 2.71 -9.97
CA VAL A 61 12.53 2.25 -11.35
C VAL A 61 12.39 3.39 -12.37
N GLY A 62 12.39 4.63 -11.90
CA GLY A 62 12.24 5.79 -12.78
C GLY A 62 10.87 5.83 -13.44
N ASP A 63 10.82 6.40 -14.62
CA ASP A 63 9.56 6.56 -15.36
C ASP A 63 9.31 5.45 -16.34
N GLU A 64 10.14 4.42 -16.34
CA GLU A 64 9.98 3.30 -17.23
C GLU A 64 8.88 2.39 -16.75
N VAL A 65 7.95 2.08 -17.64
CA VAL A 65 6.83 1.18 -17.36
C VAL A 65 6.97 -0.04 -18.25
N THR A 66 6.99 -1.21 -17.63
CA THR A 66 7.02 -2.47 -18.38
C THR A 66 5.64 -3.08 -18.37
N TYR A 67 5.33 -3.81 -19.42
CA TYR A 67 4.07 -4.52 -19.51
C TYR A 67 4.23 -5.81 -20.28
N VAL A 68 3.31 -6.73 -20.06
CA VAL A 68 3.29 -7.99 -20.77
C VAL A 68 2.00 -8.03 -21.57
N ARG A 69 2.15 -8.32 -22.84
CA ARG A 69 0.99 -8.53 -23.71
C ARG A 69 0.83 -10.02 -23.91
N ASN A 70 -0.18 -10.58 -23.29
CA ASN A 70 -0.44 -12.01 -23.39
C ASN A 70 -1.93 -12.26 -23.43
N GLN A 71 -2.28 -13.48 -23.75
CA GLN A 71 -3.67 -13.90 -23.72
C GLN A 71 -3.74 -15.26 -23.05
N ASN A 72 -4.66 -15.36 -22.10
CA ASN A 72 -4.89 -16.62 -21.43
C ASN A 72 -5.98 -17.38 -22.17
N ILE A 73 -5.61 -18.51 -22.76
CA ILE A 73 -6.53 -19.29 -23.57
C ILE A 73 -6.89 -20.57 -22.82
N ASN A 74 -8.15 -20.69 -22.44
CA ASN A 74 -8.65 -21.87 -21.77
C ASN A 74 -9.40 -22.73 -22.80
N VAL A 75 -8.85 -23.88 -23.13
CA VAL A 75 -9.44 -24.77 -24.11
C VAL A 75 -10.55 -25.63 -23.54
N THR A 76 -10.64 -25.70 -22.21
CA THR A 76 -11.69 -26.43 -21.51
C THR A 76 -11.94 -25.83 -20.15
N ASN A 77 -13.15 -25.97 -19.66
CA ASN A 77 -13.48 -25.63 -18.25
C ASN A 77 -13.39 -26.82 -17.32
N LEU A 78 -12.94 -27.97 -17.81
CA LEU A 78 -12.75 -29.15 -16.97
C LEU A 78 -11.39 -29.05 -16.27
N CYS A 79 -11.40 -29.33 -14.99
CA CYS A 79 -10.19 -29.29 -14.18
C CYS A 79 -10.16 -30.49 -13.25
N ILE A 80 -9.01 -31.17 -13.15
CA ILE A 80 -8.85 -32.32 -12.27
C ILE A 80 -8.65 -31.90 -10.82
N ASN A 81 -8.34 -30.62 -10.59
CA ASN A 81 -8.16 -30.07 -9.24
C ASN A 81 -9.43 -29.31 -8.87
N SER A 82 -10.10 -29.72 -7.83
CA SER A 82 -11.34 -29.10 -7.39
C SER A 82 -11.07 -27.78 -6.64
N CYS A 83 -10.45 -26.83 -7.30
CA CYS A 83 -10.12 -25.54 -6.71
C CYS A 83 -11.33 -24.60 -6.78
N GLY A 84 -11.60 -23.90 -5.70
CA GLY A 84 -12.65 -22.90 -5.67
C GLY A 84 -12.21 -21.55 -6.25
N PHE A 85 -10.96 -21.45 -6.70
CA PHE A 85 -10.38 -20.19 -7.15
C PHE A 85 -10.68 -19.88 -8.62
N CYS A 86 -10.59 -20.89 -9.48
CA CYS A 86 -10.65 -20.67 -10.94
C CYS A 86 -12.06 -20.43 -11.49
N GLY A 87 -13.09 -20.81 -10.77
CA GLY A 87 -14.45 -20.67 -11.26
C GLY A 87 -14.85 -21.68 -12.33
N PHE A 88 -14.09 -22.74 -12.49
CA PHE A 88 -14.42 -23.83 -13.43
C PHE A 88 -15.40 -24.84 -12.83
#